data_8b9a994d2edf54b0e5271cb8e37b4659
#
_entry.id   8b9a994d2edf54b0e5271cb8e37b4659
#
_cell.length_a   1.000
_cell.length_b   1.000
_cell.length_c   1.000
_cell.angle_alpha   90.00
_cell.angle_beta   90.00
_cell.angle_gamma   90.00
#
_symmetry.space_group_name_H-M   'P 1'
#
loop_
_entity.id
_entity.type
_entity.pdbx_description
1 polymer ?
#
loop_
_entity_poly.entity_id
_entity_poly.type
_entity_poly.pdbx_seq_one_letter_code
_entity_poly.pdbx_strand_id
1 'polypeptide(L)'
;MNYGYIRVSCDKQTVENQRFEIERFAEKAGLNIDGWIEETISGTKNYDKRKLGKLLNRVEKGDLIICAELSRLGRNLFMIMEILNICMTKECRVWTVKDNYRLGDDIQSKVLAFAFGLSAEIERDLISQRTKEALARKRAEGVVLGRPKGSKSSKVKLSGKEALIRGLLDEGVSQSQIAKILKVNRATVKSFIDTRM
;
A
#
# COMPACT_ATOMS: atom_id res chain seq x y z
N MET A 1 1.74 26.79 2.10
CA MET A 1 1.40 26.21 0.77
C MET A 1 0.21 25.25 0.89
N ASN A 2 -0.56 25.04 -0.19
CA ASN A 2 -1.69 24.10 -0.21
C ASN A 2 -1.35 22.94 -1.13
N TYR A 3 -1.33 21.73 -0.59
CA TYR A 3 -0.96 20.51 -1.30
C TYR A 3 -2.18 19.64 -1.55
N GLY A 4 -2.42 19.26 -2.81
CA GLY A 4 -3.36 18.21 -3.18
C GLY A 4 -2.70 16.84 -3.09
N TYR A 5 -3.23 15.95 -2.24
CA TYR A 5 -2.71 14.60 -2.09
C TYR A 5 -3.67 13.56 -2.65
N ILE A 6 -3.16 12.75 -3.59
CA ILE A 6 -3.90 11.69 -4.28
C ILE A 6 -3.21 10.36 -4.11
N ARG A 7 -3.95 9.33 -3.71
CA ARG A 7 -3.47 7.96 -3.65
C ARG A 7 -4.46 6.99 -4.29
N VAL A 8 -3.96 6.19 -5.22
CA VAL A 8 -4.72 5.11 -5.86
C VAL A 8 -3.97 3.78 -5.72
N SER A 9 -4.69 2.67 -5.84
CA SER A 9 -4.08 1.32 -5.82
C SER A 9 -3.61 0.89 -7.21
N CYS A 10 -4.36 1.21 -8.28
CA CYS A 10 -4.08 0.72 -9.63
C CYS A 10 -4.66 1.54 -10.79
N ASP A 11 -5.57 2.49 -10.58
CA ASP A 11 -6.40 3.03 -11.67
C ASP A 11 -6.14 4.52 -11.94
N LYS A 12 -5.83 4.87 -13.22
CA LYS A 12 -5.60 6.25 -13.66
C LYS A 12 -6.89 7.10 -13.61
N GLN A 13 -8.04 6.52 -13.96
CA GLN A 13 -9.32 7.24 -13.95
C GLN A 13 -9.68 7.71 -12.54
N THR A 14 -9.30 6.95 -11.52
CA THR A 14 -9.50 7.33 -10.11
C THR A 14 -8.58 8.48 -9.69
N VAL A 15 -7.42 8.68 -10.32
CA VAL A 15 -6.54 9.83 -10.05
C VAL A 15 -7.20 11.12 -10.53
N GLU A 16 -7.68 11.15 -11.76
CA GLU A 16 -8.34 12.32 -12.35
C GLU A 16 -9.59 12.72 -11.57
N ASN A 17 -10.40 11.75 -11.15
CA ASN A 17 -11.57 12.00 -10.32
C ASN A 17 -11.20 12.65 -8.98
N GLN A 18 -10.19 12.12 -8.27
CA GLN A 18 -9.73 12.70 -7.00
C GLN A 18 -9.15 14.09 -7.20
N ARG A 19 -8.40 14.32 -8.30
CA ARG A 19 -7.87 15.63 -8.64
C ARG A 19 -9.00 16.64 -8.83
N PHE A 20 -9.98 16.31 -9.66
CA PHE A 20 -11.14 17.16 -9.92
C PHE A 20 -11.93 17.48 -8.63
N GLU A 21 -12.16 16.46 -7.77
CA GLU A 21 -12.85 16.67 -6.49
C GLU A 21 -12.07 17.65 -5.58
N ILE A 22 -10.75 17.51 -5.48
CA ILE A 22 -9.90 18.36 -4.66
C ILE A 22 -9.84 19.79 -5.23
N GLU A 23 -9.68 19.96 -6.55
CA GLU A 23 -9.65 21.27 -7.21
C GLU A 23 -10.96 22.03 -6.97
N ARG A 24 -12.10 21.37 -7.22
CA ARG A 24 -13.42 21.96 -7.00
C ARG A 24 -13.67 22.33 -5.54
N PHE A 25 -13.15 21.52 -4.61
CA PHE A 25 -13.25 21.82 -3.17
C PHE A 25 -12.38 23.02 -2.78
N ALA A 26 -11.15 23.09 -3.27
CA ALA A 26 -10.23 24.19 -3.03
C ALA A 26 -10.78 25.51 -3.59
N GLU A 27 -11.30 25.48 -4.84
CA GLU A 27 -11.93 26.64 -5.49
C GLU A 27 -13.09 27.19 -4.66
N LYS A 28 -13.99 26.32 -4.19
CA LYS A 28 -15.10 26.73 -3.29
C LYS A 28 -14.64 27.31 -1.97
N ALA A 29 -13.46 26.90 -1.49
CA ALA A 29 -12.85 27.43 -0.28
C ALA A 29 -11.99 28.69 -0.52
N GLY A 30 -11.93 29.19 -1.77
CA GLY A 30 -11.08 30.33 -2.16
C GLY A 30 -9.59 30.03 -2.06
N LEU A 31 -9.19 28.77 -2.26
CA LEU A 31 -7.80 28.31 -2.16
C LEU A 31 -7.27 27.86 -3.53
N ASN A 32 -6.00 28.13 -3.78
CA ASN A 32 -5.26 27.54 -4.91
C ASN A 32 -4.43 26.36 -4.42
N ILE A 33 -4.30 25.32 -5.24
CA ILE A 33 -3.38 24.20 -4.99
C ILE A 33 -2.01 24.56 -5.53
N ASP A 34 -1.03 24.67 -4.65
CA ASP A 34 0.34 25.06 -4.99
C ASP A 34 1.19 23.85 -5.42
N GLY A 35 0.82 22.65 -5.01
CA GLY A 35 1.56 21.43 -5.35
C GLY A 35 0.71 20.16 -5.29
N TRP A 36 1.04 19.20 -6.15
CA TRP A 36 0.38 17.90 -6.21
C TRP A 36 1.30 16.77 -5.83
N ILE A 37 0.83 15.89 -4.97
CA ILE A 37 1.48 14.65 -4.60
C ILE A 37 0.59 13.49 -4.99
N GLU A 38 0.99 12.77 -6.02
CA GLU A 38 0.27 11.62 -6.55
C GLU A 38 1.10 10.35 -6.38
N GLU A 39 0.49 9.30 -5.87
CA GLU A 39 1.11 8.00 -5.75
C GLU A 39 0.16 6.84 -6.05
N THR A 40 0.69 5.88 -6.81
CA THR A 40 -0.01 4.62 -7.08
C THR A 40 0.59 3.55 -6.20
N ILE A 41 0.01 3.34 -5.02
CA ILE A 41 0.57 2.46 -4.01
C ILE A 41 -0.51 1.95 -3.04
N SER A 42 -0.30 0.74 -2.50
CA SER A 42 -1.18 0.22 -1.45
C SER A 42 -1.09 1.08 -0.19
N GLY A 43 -2.24 1.42 0.38
CA GLY A 43 -2.31 2.15 1.66
C GLY A 43 -1.78 1.36 2.87
N THR A 44 -1.44 0.06 2.71
CA THR A 44 -0.80 -0.76 3.75
C THR A 44 0.70 -0.52 3.86
N LYS A 45 1.34 0.07 2.82
CA LYS A 45 2.74 0.47 2.93
C LYS A 45 2.90 1.61 3.92
N ASN A 46 3.95 1.55 4.73
CA ASN A 46 4.28 2.61 5.67
C ASN A 46 4.50 3.94 4.94
N TYR A 47 3.96 5.05 5.49
CA TYR A 47 4.00 6.37 4.87
C TYR A 47 5.42 6.89 4.63
N ASP A 48 6.41 6.53 5.48
CA ASP A 48 7.83 6.93 5.34
C ASP A 48 8.42 6.55 3.98
N LYS A 49 7.98 5.37 3.44
CA LYS A 49 8.45 4.83 2.17
C LYS A 49 7.61 5.28 0.98
N ARG A 50 6.75 6.25 1.20
CA ARG A 50 5.82 6.79 0.22
C ARG A 50 6.18 8.24 -0.12
N LYS A 51 5.59 8.77 -1.20
CA LYS A 51 5.68 10.21 -1.50
C LYS A 51 5.05 11.06 -0.38
N LEU A 52 4.06 10.49 0.34
CA LEU A 52 3.47 11.13 1.52
C LEU A 52 4.52 11.43 2.59
N GLY A 53 5.42 10.50 2.91
CA GLY A 53 6.49 10.74 3.88
C GLY A 53 7.41 11.89 3.48
N LYS A 54 7.73 12.02 2.18
CA LYS A 54 8.50 13.16 1.66
C LYS A 54 7.72 14.48 1.83
N LEU A 55 6.40 14.46 1.59
CA LEU A 55 5.56 15.63 1.83
C LEU A 55 5.53 15.99 3.30
N LEU A 56 5.31 15.02 4.20
CA LEU A 56 5.28 15.25 5.65
C LEU A 56 6.59 15.81 6.20
N ASN A 57 7.73 15.44 5.61
CA ASN A 57 9.02 16.03 5.98
C ASN A 57 9.18 17.48 5.50
N ARG A 58 8.55 17.84 4.39
CA ARG A 58 8.67 19.15 3.73
C ARG A 58 7.69 20.19 4.26
N VAL A 59 6.47 19.77 4.71
CA VAL A 59 5.45 20.71 5.18
C VAL A 59 5.92 21.52 6.37
N GLU A 60 5.48 22.78 6.42
CA GLU A 60 5.78 23.76 7.40
C GLU A 60 4.50 24.32 8.05
N LYS A 61 4.68 25.17 9.08
CA LYS A 61 3.60 25.86 9.77
C LYS A 61 2.72 26.63 8.79
N GLY A 62 1.41 26.44 8.89
CA GLY A 62 0.40 27.08 8.05
C GLY A 62 0.12 26.38 6.73
N ASP A 63 0.90 25.36 6.35
CA ASP A 63 0.62 24.54 5.19
C ASP A 63 -0.70 23.77 5.34
N LEU A 64 -1.28 23.38 4.20
CA LEU A 64 -2.52 22.63 4.15
C LEU A 64 -2.37 21.44 3.21
N ILE A 65 -2.75 20.26 3.67
CA ILE A 65 -2.87 19.05 2.84
C ILE A 65 -4.36 18.79 2.61
N ILE A 66 -4.77 18.70 1.34
CA ILE A 66 -6.15 18.36 0.95
C ILE A 66 -6.14 16.99 0.29
N CYS A 67 -6.98 16.08 0.76
CA CYS A 67 -7.18 14.75 0.18
C CYS A 67 -8.66 14.41 0.05
N ALA A 68 -9.01 13.43 -0.78
CA ALA A 68 -10.39 13.05 -0.99
C ALA A 68 -11.07 12.52 0.29
N GLU A 69 -10.35 11.70 1.05
CA GLU A 69 -10.80 11.06 2.30
C GLU A 69 -9.61 10.62 3.14
N LEU A 70 -9.77 10.46 4.46
CA LEU A 70 -8.68 10.04 5.38
C LEU A 70 -8.07 8.69 4.99
N SER A 71 -8.83 7.79 4.39
CA SER A 71 -8.34 6.49 3.92
C SER A 71 -7.23 6.61 2.85
N ARG A 72 -7.06 7.77 2.23
CA ARG A 72 -5.95 8.05 1.30
C ARG A 72 -4.64 8.21 2.04
N LEU A 73 -4.65 8.80 3.22
CA LEU A 73 -3.46 8.97 4.06
C LEU A 73 -2.95 7.60 4.57
N GLY A 74 -3.84 6.77 5.12
CA GLY A 74 -3.49 5.46 5.66
C GLY A 74 -4.66 4.49 5.63
N ARG A 75 -4.39 3.18 5.78
CA ARG A 75 -5.42 2.13 5.83
C ARG A 75 -5.83 1.73 7.24
N ASN A 76 -5.06 2.06 8.21
CA ASN A 76 -5.40 1.79 9.60
C ASN A 76 -5.34 3.09 10.41
N LEU A 77 -6.03 3.05 11.53
CA LEU A 77 -6.14 4.15 12.46
C LEU A 77 -4.79 4.68 12.91
N PHE A 78 -3.90 3.78 13.37
CA PHE A 78 -2.63 4.18 13.94
C PHE A 78 -1.79 4.97 12.94
N MET A 79 -1.76 4.53 11.68
CA MET A 79 -1.06 5.25 10.61
C MET A 79 -1.68 6.63 10.35
N ILE A 80 -3.03 6.72 10.32
CA ILE A 80 -3.72 8.00 10.13
C ILE A 80 -3.41 8.92 11.31
N MET A 81 -3.52 8.42 12.55
CA MET A 81 -3.23 9.19 13.76
C MET A 81 -1.77 9.68 13.80
N GLU A 82 -0.83 8.83 13.41
CA GLU A 82 0.59 9.19 13.35
C GLU A 82 0.81 10.32 12.34
N ILE A 83 0.22 10.22 11.14
CA ILE A 83 0.30 11.26 10.11
C ILE A 83 -0.33 12.57 10.59
N LEU A 84 -1.51 12.52 11.20
CA LEU A 84 -2.18 13.69 11.73
C LEU A 84 -1.39 14.31 12.89
N ASN A 85 -0.79 13.49 13.75
CA ASN A 85 0.07 13.97 14.83
C ASN A 85 1.31 14.70 14.29
N ILE A 86 1.94 14.19 13.22
CA ILE A 86 3.05 14.86 12.54
C ILE A 86 2.58 16.21 11.99
N CYS A 87 1.43 16.24 11.31
CA CYS A 87 0.87 17.49 10.78
C CYS A 87 0.59 18.50 11.91
N MET A 88 0.00 18.06 13.02
CA MET A 88 -0.26 18.92 14.18
C MET A 88 1.02 19.46 14.81
N THR A 89 2.04 18.61 15.00
CA THR A 89 3.34 19.03 15.54
C THR A 89 4.02 20.07 14.66
N LYS A 90 3.78 20.02 13.37
CA LYS A 90 4.29 21.01 12.39
C LYS A 90 3.32 22.17 12.15
N GLU A 91 2.21 22.23 12.85
CA GLU A 91 1.14 23.22 12.64
C GLU A 91 0.64 23.23 11.17
N CYS A 92 0.65 22.06 10.51
CA CYS A 92 0.11 21.83 9.17
C CYS A 92 -1.32 21.29 9.28
N ARG A 93 -2.24 21.82 8.49
CA ARG A 93 -3.66 21.43 8.50
C ARG A 93 -3.92 20.30 7.50
N VAL A 94 -4.95 19.49 7.77
CA VAL A 94 -5.40 18.43 6.86
C VAL A 94 -6.90 18.56 6.64
N TRP A 95 -7.31 18.69 5.38
CA TRP A 95 -8.72 18.76 5.00
C TRP A 95 -9.10 17.59 4.09
N THR A 96 -10.34 17.10 4.26
CA THR A 96 -10.90 16.06 3.40
C THR A 96 -12.11 16.59 2.63
N VAL A 97 -12.27 16.10 1.39
CA VAL A 97 -13.33 16.56 0.48
C VAL A 97 -14.65 15.88 0.79
N LYS A 98 -14.65 14.53 0.86
CA LYS A 98 -15.90 13.73 0.95
C LYS A 98 -16.59 13.92 2.29
N ASP A 99 -15.81 13.88 3.35
CA ASP A 99 -16.34 13.98 4.70
C ASP A 99 -16.38 15.43 5.19
N ASN A 100 -15.86 16.38 4.39
CA ASN A 100 -15.74 17.81 4.71
C ASN A 100 -15.06 18.09 6.06
N TYR A 101 -14.08 17.26 6.45
CA TYR A 101 -13.32 17.50 7.66
C TYR A 101 -12.24 18.53 7.44
N ARG A 102 -12.13 19.45 8.41
CA ARG A 102 -11.10 20.48 8.47
C ARG A 102 -10.29 20.27 9.75
N LEU A 103 -9.37 19.30 9.69
CA LEU A 103 -8.56 18.94 10.84
C LEU A 103 -7.47 19.98 11.04
N GLY A 104 -7.51 20.64 12.18
CA GLY A 104 -6.56 21.63 12.65
C GLY A 104 -6.04 21.29 14.04
N ASP A 105 -5.64 22.29 14.81
CA ASP A 105 -5.08 22.14 16.16
C ASP A 105 -6.14 21.99 17.27
N ASP A 106 -7.42 22.15 16.94
CA ASP A 106 -8.50 22.13 17.89
C ASP A 106 -8.75 20.70 18.47
N ILE A 107 -9.24 20.65 19.71
CA ILE A 107 -9.52 19.41 20.42
C ILE A 107 -10.57 18.57 19.67
N GLN A 108 -11.54 19.21 19.03
CA GLN A 108 -12.61 18.51 18.27
C GLN A 108 -12.01 17.73 17.11
N SER A 109 -11.08 18.30 16.35
CA SER A 109 -10.35 17.62 15.28
C SER A 109 -9.56 16.41 15.79
N LYS A 110 -8.94 16.51 16.95
CA LYS A 110 -8.22 15.40 17.61
C LYS A 110 -9.17 14.25 18.00
N VAL A 111 -10.31 14.58 18.59
CA VAL A 111 -11.33 13.58 18.99
C VAL A 111 -11.94 12.93 17.77
N LEU A 112 -12.26 13.69 16.73
CA LEU A 112 -12.79 13.15 15.48
C LEU A 112 -11.79 12.21 14.80
N ALA A 113 -10.54 12.60 14.65
CA ALA A 113 -9.49 11.76 14.10
C ALA A 113 -9.36 10.44 14.87
N PHE A 114 -9.43 10.49 16.20
CA PHE A 114 -9.43 9.30 17.06
C PHE A 114 -10.66 8.41 16.82
N ALA A 115 -11.86 8.99 16.75
CA ALA A 115 -13.11 8.24 16.55
C ALA A 115 -13.15 7.54 15.18
N PHE A 116 -12.72 8.23 14.11
CA PHE A 116 -12.66 7.62 12.77
C PHE A 116 -11.65 6.49 12.69
N GLY A 117 -10.57 6.71 13.33
CA GLY A 117 -9.57 5.71 13.40
C GLY A 117 -10.01 4.46 14.12
N LEU A 118 -10.64 4.59 15.26
CA LEU A 118 -11.22 3.46 16.02
C LEU A 118 -12.28 2.71 15.19
N SER A 119 -13.13 3.44 14.47
CA SER A 119 -14.12 2.82 13.57
C SER A 119 -13.49 1.97 12.48
N ALA A 120 -12.42 2.47 11.85
CA ALA A 120 -11.69 1.72 10.81
C ALA A 120 -10.99 0.47 11.36
N GLU A 121 -10.53 0.50 12.60
CA GLU A 121 -9.93 -0.65 13.27
C GLU A 121 -10.98 -1.71 13.62
N ILE A 122 -12.12 -1.29 14.18
CA ILE A 122 -13.25 -2.17 14.47
C ILE A 122 -13.74 -2.86 13.18
N GLU A 123 -13.90 -2.13 12.09
CA GLU A 123 -14.33 -2.71 10.81
C GLU A 123 -13.32 -3.77 10.31
N ARG A 124 -12.04 -3.49 10.41
CA ARG A 124 -10.97 -4.44 10.04
C ARG A 124 -11.00 -5.70 10.90
N ASP A 125 -11.20 -5.56 12.19
CA ASP A 125 -11.28 -6.70 13.12
C ASP A 125 -12.51 -7.55 12.84
N LEU A 126 -13.66 -6.93 12.57
CA LEU A 126 -14.88 -7.63 12.17
C LEU A 126 -14.69 -8.40 10.85
N ILE A 127 -14.03 -7.81 9.85
CA ILE A 127 -13.71 -8.50 8.58
C ILE A 127 -12.77 -9.68 8.84
N SER A 128 -11.75 -9.50 9.67
CA SER A 128 -10.81 -10.55 10.06
C SER A 128 -11.53 -11.70 10.76
N GLN A 129 -12.40 -11.38 11.72
CA GLN A 129 -13.20 -12.36 12.46
C GLN A 129 -14.12 -13.15 11.53
N ARG A 130 -14.91 -12.47 10.68
CA ARG A 130 -15.78 -13.11 9.68
C ARG A 130 -15.00 -14.04 8.74
N THR A 131 -13.80 -13.61 8.33
CA THR A 131 -12.94 -14.43 7.47
C THR A 131 -12.45 -15.68 8.20
N LYS A 132 -12.03 -15.56 9.47
CA LYS A 132 -11.61 -16.69 10.29
C LYS A 132 -12.76 -17.68 10.50
N GLU A 133 -13.96 -17.21 10.80
CA GLU A 133 -15.16 -18.03 10.96
C GLU A 133 -15.53 -18.75 9.66
N ALA A 134 -15.53 -18.05 8.53
CA ALA A 134 -15.79 -18.65 7.22
C ALA A 134 -14.77 -19.73 6.85
N LEU A 135 -13.48 -19.49 7.12
CA LEU A 135 -12.42 -20.48 6.90
C LEU A 135 -12.53 -21.67 7.86
N ALA A 136 -12.91 -21.44 9.12
CA ALA A 136 -13.15 -22.51 10.10
C ALA A 136 -14.32 -23.40 9.66
N ARG A 137 -15.43 -22.79 9.19
CA ARG A 137 -16.56 -23.52 8.63
C ARG A 137 -16.16 -24.37 7.43
N LYS A 138 -15.37 -23.82 6.49
CA LYS A 138 -14.89 -24.56 5.33
C LYS A 138 -13.99 -25.74 5.71
N ARG A 139 -13.16 -25.59 6.75
CA ARG A 139 -12.36 -26.71 7.28
C ARG A 139 -13.25 -27.80 7.89
N ALA A 140 -14.29 -27.43 8.64
CA ALA A 140 -15.25 -28.36 9.23
C ALA A 140 -16.06 -29.12 8.14
N GLU A 141 -16.32 -28.48 7.00
CA GLU A 141 -16.92 -29.09 5.80
C GLU A 141 -15.92 -30.01 5.04
N GLY A 142 -14.69 -30.21 5.55
CA GLY A 142 -13.67 -31.07 4.92
C GLY A 142 -12.92 -30.43 3.75
N VAL A 143 -13.13 -29.15 3.49
CA VAL A 143 -12.43 -28.44 2.40
C VAL A 143 -10.98 -28.19 2.78
N VAL A 144 -10.04 -28.72 2.00
CA VAL A 144 -8.61 -28.45 2.17
C VAL A 144 -8.32 -27.03 1.68
N LEU A 145 -7.99 -26.14 2.63
CA LEU A 145 -7.67 -24.75 2.33
C LEU A 145 -6.20 -24.60 1.95
N GLY A 146 -5.94 -23.71 1.02
CA GLY A 146 -4.59 -23.42 0.54
C GLY A 146 -4.29 -24.06 -0.80
N ARG A 147 -3.01 -23.99 -1.18
CA ARG A 147 -2.57 -24.56 -2.45
C ARG A 147 -2.63 -26.09 -2.41
N PRO A 148 -3.24 -26.77 -3.39
CA PRO A 148 -3.28 -28.23 -3.43
C PRO A 148 -1.88 -28.84 -3.32
N LYS A 149 -1.75 -29.90 -2.50
CA LYS A 149 -0.49 -30.60 -2.31
C LYS A 149 0.02 -31.13 -3.66
N GLY A 150 1.26 -30.85 -4.01
CA GLY A 150 1.84 -31.26 -5.30
C GLY A 150 1.57 -30.31 -6.47
N SER A 151 0.75 -29.26 -6.32
CA SER A 151 0.51 -28.31 -7.40
C SER A 151 1.78 -27.50 -7.70
N LYS A 152 2.21 -27.51 -8.96
CA LYS A 152 3.39 -26.76 -9.42
C LYS A 152 2.96 -25.45 -10.06
N SER A 153 3.72 -24.36 -9.83
CA SER A 153 3.50 -23.09 -10.52
C SER A 153 3.81 -23.26 -12.02
N SER A 154 2.99 -22.72 -12.90
CA SER A 154 3.26 -22.72 -14.34
C SER A 154 4.55 -21.96 -14.69
N LYS A 155 4.81 -20.87 -13.98
CA LYS A 155 6.03 -20.08 -14.12
C LYS A 155 6.81 -20.05 -12.80
N VAL A 156 8.11 -20.32 -12.86
CA VAL A 156 9.06 -20.19 -11.77
C VAL A 156 10.20 -19.24 -12.18
N LYS A 157 11.04 -18.81 -11.26
CA LYS A 157 12.11 -17.83 -11.53
C LYS A 157 13.04 -18.19 -12.70
N LEU A 158 13.20 -19.48 -12.99
CA LEU A 158 14.09 -19.98 -14.03
C LEU A 158 13.32 -20.47 -15.28
N SER A 159 12.00 -20.32 -15.35
CA SER A 159 11.23 -20.66 -16.55
C SER A 159 11.72 -19.86 -17.76
N GLY A 160 11.96 -20.53 -18.89
CA GLY A 160 12.52 -19.97 -20.12
C GLY A 160 14.05 -19.92 -20.15
N LYS A 161 14.73 -20.47 -19.13
CA LYS A 161 16.21 -20.58 -19.08
C LYS A 161 16.70 -22.02 -19.16
N GLU A 162 15.82 -22.93 -19.54
CA GLU A 162 16.10 -24.38 -19.60
C GLU A 162 17.29 -24.70 -20.51
N ALA A 163 17.29 -24.16 -21.72
CA ALA A 163 18.37 -24.37 -22.69
C ALA A 163 19.72 -23.83 -22.20
N LEU A 164 19.72 -22.64 -21.58
CA LEU A 164 20.91 -22.04 -21.02
C LEU A 164 21.47 -22.87 -19.86
N ILE A 165 20.60 -23.33 -18.96
CA ILE A 165 21.03 -24.16 -17.82
C ILE A 165 21.59 -25.49 -18.29
N ARG A 166 20.97 -26.10 -19.30
CA ARG A 166 21.45 -27.36 -19.88
C ARG A 166 22.83 -27.19 -20.52
N GLY A 167 23.04 -26.16 -21.36
CA GLY A 167 24.32 -25.87 -21.95
C GLY A 167 25.43 -25.67 -20.92
N LEU A 168 25.17 -24.93 -19.85
CA LEU A 168 26.14 -24.75 -18.77
C LEU A 168 26.46 -26.03 -18.00
N LEU A 169 25.49 -26.93 -17.85
CA LEU A 169 25.73 -28.24 -17.25
C LEU A 169 26.55 -29.14 -18.16
N ASP A 170 26.31 -29.13 -19.47
CA ASP A 170 27.05 -29.91 -20.48
C ASP A 170 28.52 -29.42 -20.57
N GLU A 171 28.75 -28.12 -20.34
CA GLU A 171 30.08 -27.52 -20.19
C GLU A 171 30.78 -27.85 -18.84
N GLY A 172 30.15 -28.61 -17.97
CA GLY A 172 30.71 -29.00 -16.67
C GLY A 172 30.61 -27.91 -15.61
N VAL A 173 29.84 -26.84 -15.82
CA VAL A 173 29.68 -25.74 -14.84
C VAL A 173 28.86 -26.22 -13.64
N SER A 174 29.37 -26.03 -12.44
CA SER A 174 28.70 -26.47 -11.21
C SER A 174 27.40 -25.70 -10.94
N GLN A 175 26.42 -26.37 -10.30
CA GLN A 175 25.15 -25.72 -9.92
C GLN A 175 25.35 -24.43 -9.08
N SER A 176 26.43 -24.34 -8.31
CA SER A 176 26.78 -23.16 -7.53
C SER A 176 27.23 -22.00 -8.42
N GLN A 177 27.97 -22.27 -9.48
CA GLN A 177 28.38 -21.28 -10.47
C GLN A 177 27.19 -20.82 -11.32
N ILE A 178 26.34 -21.77 -11.77
CA ILE A 178 25.09 -21.48 -12.48
C ILE A 178 24.20 -20.55 -11.64
N ALA A 179 24.08 -20.81 -10.32
CA ALA A 179 23.32 -19.97 -9.40
C ALA A 179 23.87 -18.53 -9.34
N LYS A 180 25.18 -18.35 -9.33
CA LYS A 180 25.84 -17.02 -9.38
C LYS A 180 25.57 -16.32 -10.72
N ILE A 181 25.71 -17.01 -11.85
CA ILE A 181 25.47 -16.47 -13.19
C ILE A 181 24.00 -16.00 -13.31
N LEU A 182 23.07 -16.80 -12.82
CA LEU A 182 21.63 -16.50 -12.91
C LEU A 182 21.10 -15.61 -11.77
N LYS A 183 21.98 -15.22 -10.83
CA LYS A 183 21.65 -14.39 -9.64
C LYS A 183 20.49 -14.97 -8.80
N VAL A 184 20.53 -16.28 -8.59
CA VAL A 184 19.54 -17.02 -7.77
C VAL A 184 20.24 -17.87 -6.71
N ASN A 185 19.47 -18.39 -5.75
CA ASN A 185 20.03 -19.32 -4.76
C ASN A 185 20.33 -20.69 -5.42
N ARG A 186 21.40 -21.36 -4.98
CA ARG A 186 21.76 -22.72 -5.44
C ARG A 186 20.60 -23.72 -5.29
N ALA A 187 19.84 -23.64 -4.18
CA ALA A 187 18.68 -24.50 -3.96
C ALA A 187 17.59 -24.30 -5.04
N THR A 188 17.44 -23.07 -5.58
CA THR A 188 16.51 -22.76 -6.67
C THR A 188 16.96 -23.45 -7.97
N VAL A 189 18.26 -23.43 -8.28
CA VAL A 189 18.81 -24.13 -9.45
C VAL A 189 18.63 -25.64 -9.30
N LYS A 190 19.02 -26.22 -8.16
CA LYS A 190 18.85 -27.65 -7.88
C LYS A 190 17.39 -28.06 -8.03
N SER A 191 16.46 -27.39 -7.33
CA SER A 191 15.04 -27.71 -7.41
C SER A 191 14.48 -27.56 -8.83
N PHE A 192 14.99 -26.63 -9.63
CA PHE A 192 14.57 -26.46 -11.02
C PHE A 192 15.02 -27.62 -11.90
N ILE A 193 16.28 -28.04 -11.76
CA ILE A 193 16.84 -29.21 -12.47
C ILE A 193 16.04 -30.47 -12.10
N ASP A 194 15.86 -30.73 -10.80
CA ASP A 194 15.19 -31.94 -10.30
C ASP A 194 13.69 -32.01 -10.68
N THR A 195 13.04 -30.88 -10.98
CA THR A 195 11.58 -30.85 -11.18
C THR A 195 11.13 -30.46 -12.58
N ARG A 196 12.02 -29.91 -13.42
CA ARG A 196 11.68 -29.29 -14.71
C ARG A 196 12.58 -29.66 -15.87
N MET A 197 13.74 -30.28 -15.59
CA MET A 197 14.67 -30.76 -16.62
C MET A 197 14.80 -32.27 -16.57
#